data_7e049cd0fd58a537cf00d428063e6646
#
_entry.id   7e049cd0fd58a537cf00d428063e6646
#
_cell.length_a   1.000
_cell.length_b   1.000
_cell.length_c   1.000
_cell.angle_alpha   90.00
_cell.angle_beta   90.00
_cell.angle_gamma   90.00
#
_symmetry.space_group_name_H-M   'P 1'
#
loop_
_entity.id
_entity.type
_entity.pdbx_description
1 polymer ?
#
loop_
_entity_poly.entity_id
_entity_poly.type
_entity_poly.pdbx_seq_one_letter_code
_entity_poly.pdbx_strand_id
1 'polypeptide(L)'
;KMASEEFLKTDTALLDIDAGFQNSMEGVDTKRINKWWSNRSKAMAEINNKRFNETPWLVYYIPTTKTCVSAYPELKDAPFNGIEQAFLDANKINRIGALGEHRKNLIERTKKLNELAEQGFRSFHYESIDSKTGKPDGKTDFNIKLSPKSKFAGPLLEYEKNQHSTIPNIPTEESFSAPMA
;
A
#
# COMPACT_ATOMS: atom_id res chain seq x y z
N LYS A 1 -12.35 -16.08 -15.13
CA LYS A 1 -13.47 -16.13 -14.16
C LYS A 1 -13.49 -17.48 -13.45
N MET A 2 -13.58 -18.62 -14.14
CA MET A 2 -13.58 -19.97 -13.53
C MET A 2 -12.39 -20.23 -12.60
N ALA A 3 -11.16 -19.91 -13.02
CA ALA A 3 -9.98 -20.09 -12.17
C ALA A 3 -10.05 -19.25 -10.88
N SER A 4 -10.58 -18.04 -10.96
CA SER A 4 -10.73 -17.16 -9.79
C SER A 4 -11.84 -17.60 -8.83
N GLU A 5 -12.86 -18.29 -9.34
CA GLU A 5 -13.93 -18.88 -8.51
C GLU A 5 -13.44 -20.14 -7.78
N GLU A 6 -12.50 -20.87 -8.38
CA GLU A 6 -11.91 -22.04 -7.76
C GLU A 6 -11.07 -21.69 -6.53
N PHE A 7 -10.32 -20.57 -6.57
CA PHE A 7 -9.59 -20.06 -5.43
C PHE A 7 -10.45 -19.82 -4.18
N LEU A 8 -11.71 -19.40 -4.36
CA LEU A 8 -12.62 -19.16 -3.26
C LEU A 8 -13.15 -20.42 -2.57
N LYS A 9 -12.96 -21.58 -3.20
CA LYS A 9 -13.41 -22.87 -2.66
C LYS A 9 -12.35 -23.57 -1.82
N THR A 10 -11.10 -23.17 -1.94
CA THR A 10 -9.95 -23.78 -1.29
C THR A 10 -9.41 -22.87 -0.18
N ASP A 11 -8.80 -23.47 0.83
CA ASP A 11 -8.10 -22.71 1.90
C ASP A 11 -6.74 -22.25 1.37
N THR A 12 -6.78 -21.15 0.60
CA THR A 12 -5.63 -20.58 -0.10
C THR A 12 -5.33 -19.18 0.37
N ALA A 13 -4.05 -18.78 0.33
CA ALA A 13 -3.61 -17.40 0.41
C ALA A 13 -3.13 -16.93 -0.97
N LEU A 14 -3.31 -15.65 -1.26
CA LEU A 14 -2.86 -15.03 -2.51
C LEU A 14 -1.63 -14.18 -2.27
N LEU A 15 -0.55 -14.46 -3.00
CA LEU A 15 0.60 -13.58 -3.11
C LEU A 15 0.62 -12.99 -4.53
N ASP A 16 0.41 -11.70 -4.63
CA ASP A 16 0.51 -10.95 -5.88
C ASP A 16 1.87 -10.25 -5.92
N ILE A 17 2.69 -10.64 -6.89
CA ILE A 17 4.05 -10.10 -7.04
C ILE A 17 4.05 -9.11 -8.20
N ASP A 18 4.26 -7.83 -7.89
CA ASP A 18 4.38 -6.77 -8.89
C ASP A 18 5.85 -6.39 -9.06
N ALA A 19 6.34 -6.53 -10.29
CA ALA A 19 7.70 -6.13 -10.67
C ALA A 19 7.73 -4.77 -11.41
N GLY A 20 6.61 -4.06 -11.43
CA GLY A 20 6.51 -2.72 -12.01
C GLY A 20 6.86 -2.66 -13.49
N PHE A 21 6.07 -3.29 -14.35
CA PHE A 21 6.21 -3.15 -15.80
C PHE A 21 5.75 -1.76 -16.23
N GLN A 22 6.63 -0.77 -16.08
CA GLN A 22 6.39 0.54 -16.66
C GLN A 22 6.35 0.42 -18.19
N ASN A 23 5.35 1.06 -18.79
CA ASN A 23 5.17 1.14 -20.25
C ASN A 23 4.71 -0.15 -20.96
N SER A 24 4.20 -1.17 -20.25
CA SER A 24 3.62 -2.34 -20.90
C SER A 24 2.46 -2.01 -21.86
N MET A 25 1.84 -0.84 -21.70
CA MET A 25 0.74 -0.31 -22.52
C MET A 25 1.18 0.88 -23.39
N GLU A 26 2.48 1.11 -23.55
CA GLU A 26 2.98 2.17 -24.39
C GLU A 26 2.52 1.99 -25.85
N GLY A 27 2.03 3.06 -26.47
CA GLY A 27 1.46 3.04 -27.81
C GLY A 27 0.02 2.52 -27.92
N VAL A 28 -0.59 2.08 -26.82
CA VAL A 28 -2.00 1.69 -26.81
C VAL A 28 -2.89 2.90 -26.53
N ASP A 29 -3.96 3.06 -27.31
CA ASP A 29 -4.95 4.13 -27.08
C ASP A 29 -5.54 4.05 -25.66
N THR A 30 -5.43 5.14 -24.93
CA THR A 30 -5.90 5.27 -23.54
C THR A 30 -7.40 4.93 -23.40
N LYS A 31 -8.24 5.25 -24.39
CA LYS A 31 -9.67 4.90 -24.37
C LYS A 31 -9.87 3.39 -24.40
N ARG A 32 -9.04 2.68 -25.16
CA ARG A 32 -9.07 1.19 -25.19
C ARG A 32 -8.63 0.60 -23.85
N ILE A 33 -7.57 1.14 -23.27
CA ILE A 33 -7.08 0.73 -21.95
C ILE A 33 -8.18 0.94 -20.90
N ASN A 34 -8.77 2.13 -20.83
CA ASN A 34 -9.82 2.45 -19.86
C ASN A 34 -11.07 1.58 -20.05
N LYS A 35 -11.47 1.33 -21.29
CA LYS A 35 -12.59 0.43 -21.60
C LYS A 35 -12.31 -0.99 -21.14
N TRP A 36 -11.11 -1.49 -21.37
CA TRP A 36 -10.70 -2.83 -20.93
C TRP A 36 -10.71 -2.96 -19.40
N TRP A 37 -10.10 -1.99 -18.70
CA TRP A 37 -10.09 -1.95 -17.24
C TRP A 37 -11.49 -1.87 -16.65
N SER A 38 -12.34 -1.00 -17.17
CA SER A 38 -13.72 -0.85 -16.72
C SER A 38 -14.52 -2.15 -16.89
N ASN A 39 -14.42 -2.78 -18.07
CA ASN A 39 -15.12 -4.03 -18.33
C ASN A 39 -14.61 -5.17 -17.45
N ARG A 40 -13.28 -5.27 -17.28
CA ARG A 40 -12.66 -6.27 -16.40
C ARG A 40 -13.10 -6.07 -14.94
N SER A 41 -13.05 -4.84 -14.44
CA SER A 41 -13.45 -4.51 -13.06
C SER A 41 -14.92 -4.87 -12.81
N LYS A 42 -15.82 -4.53 -13.73
CA LYS A 42 -17.24 -4.90 -13.64
C LYS A 42 -17.44 -6.42 -13.63
N ALA A 43 -16.76 -7.12 -14.53
CA ALA A 43 -16.90 -8.58 -14.67
C ALA A 43 -16.35 -9.35 -13.45
N MET A 44 -15.40 -8.75 -12.73
CA MET A 44 -14.68 -9.38 -11.61
C MET A 44 -15.11 -8.85 -10.24
N ALA A 45 -16.02 -7.86 -10.18
CA ALA A 45 -16.35 -7.15 -8.94
C ALA A 45 -16.78 -8.09 -7.80
N GLU A 46 -17.71 -9.00 -8.07
CA GLU A 46 -18.20 -9.94 -7.05
C GLU A 46 -17.10 -10.87 -6.55
N ILE A 47 -16.32 -11.42 -7.48
CA ILE A 47 -15.22 -12.34 -7.15
C ILE A 47 -14.13 -11.64 -6.38
N ASN A 48 -13.77 -10.41 -6.81
CA ASN A 48 -12.75 -9.62 -6.13
C ASN A 48 -13.20 -9.23 -4.72
N ASN A 49 -14.46 -8.85 -4.54
CA ASN A 49 -14.98 -8.54 -3.20
C ASN A 49 -14.90 -9.75 -2.27
N LYS A 50 -15.31 -10.93 -2.72
CA LYS A 50 -15.15 -12.15 -1.93
C LYS A 50 -13.68 -12.44 -1.65
N ARG A 51 -12.82 -12.36 -2.66
CA ARG A 51 -11.38 -12.61 -2.51
C ARG A 51 -10.76 -11.70 -1.45
N PHE A 52 -11.03 -10.40 -1.48
CA PHE A 52 -10.46 -9.45 -0.52
C PHE A 52 -10.99 -9.61 0.90
N ASN A 53 -12.21 -10.11 1.07
CA ASN A 53 -12.83 -10.27 2.38
C ASN A 53 -12.66 -11.67 2.98
N GLU A 54 -12.49 -12.70 2.16
CA GLU A 54 -12.51 -14.10 2.60
C GLU A 54 -11.16 -14.82 2.46
N THR A 55 -10.22 -14.27 1.67
CA THR A 55 -8.93 -14.92 1.39
C THR A 55 -7.79 -14.04 1.87
N PRO A 56 -6.85 -14.56 2.67
CA PRO A 56 -5.62 -13.85 2.99
C PRO A 56 -4.87 -13.46 1.72
N TRP A 57 -4.45 -12.22 1.61
CA TRP A 57 -3.74 -11.75 0.44
C TRP A 57 -2.61 -10.80 0.82
N LEU A 58 -1.59 -10.77 -0.03
CA LEU A 58 -0.45 -9.88 0.07
C LEU A 58 -0.08 -9.42 -1.33
N VAL A 59 0.13 -8.12 -1.50
CA VAL A 59 0.80 -7.57 -2.67
C VAL A 59 2.25 -7.27 -2.28
N TYR A 60 3.17 -7.82 -3.02
CA TYR A 60 4.60 -7.60 -2.82
C TYR A 60 5.21 -7.02 -4.07
N TYR A 61 5.83 -5.86 -3.93
CA TYR A 61 6.55 -5.20 -5.01
C TYR A 61 8.01 -5.62 -5.02
N ILE A 62 8.48 -6.17 -6.15
CA ILE A 62 9.90 -6.48 -6.35
C ILE A 62 10.54 -5.34 -7.13
N PRO A 63 11.54 -4.66 -6.55
CA PRO A 63 12.24 -3.61 -7.26
C PRO A 63 13.03 -4.21 -8.43
N THR A 64 12.89 -3.58 -9.61
CA THR A 64 13.78 -3.84 -10.74
C THR A 64 14.73 -2.66 -10.90
N THR A 65 15.88 -2.86 -11.50
CA THR A 65 16.81 -1.76 -11.81
C THR A 65 16.10 -0.63 -12.56
N LYS A 66 15.25 -0.98 -13.52
CA LYS A 66 14.50 0.00 -14.32
C LYS A 66 13.54 0.84 -13.47
N THR A 67 12.78 0.19 -12.57
CA THR A 67 11.80 0.91 -11.73
C THR A 67 12.49 1.74 -10.67
N CYS A 68 13.56 1.24 -10.08
CA CYS A 68 14.33 1.98 -9.09
C CYS A 68 15.01 3.21 -9.70
N VAL A 69 15.65 3.07 -10.87
CA VAL A 69 16.27 4.21 -11.56
C VAL A 69 15.24 5.24 -12.01
N SER A 70 14.00 4.82 -12.33
CA SER A 70 12.91 5.75 -12.65
C SER A 70 12.48 6.56 -11.42
N ALA A 71 12.45 5.95 -10.24
CA ALA A 71 12.08 6.62 -8.98
C ALA A 71 13.24 7.41 -8.36
N TYR A 72 14.45 6.89 -8.52
CA TYR A 72 15.68 7.41 -7.94
C TYR A 72 16.78 7.49 -9.02
N PRO A 73 16.76 8.52 -9.88
CA PRO A 73 17.71 8.65 -11.00
C PRO A 73 19.19 8.63 -10.58
N GLU A 74 19.48 9.02 -9.35
CA GLU A 74 20.81 8.97 -8.75
C GLU A 74 21.35 7.55 -8.59
N LEU A 75 20.49 6.52 -8.59
CA LEU A 75 20.86 5.11 -8.48
C LEU A 75 21.17 4.45 -9.82
N LYS A 76 21.16 5.18 -10.94
CA LYS A 76 21.35 4.60 -12.29
C LYS A 76 22.64 3.82 -12.46
N ASP A 77 23.71 4.26 -11.77
CA ASP A 77 25.03 3.66 -11.81
C ASP A 77 25.33 2.81 -10.55
N ALA A 78 24.33 2.65 -9.67
CA ALA A 78 24.50 1.84 -8.47
C ALA A 78 24.46 0.35 -8.82
N PRO A 79 25.28 -0.48 -8.16
CA PRO A 79 25.19 -1.92 -8.31
C PRO A 79 23.84 -2.43 -7.78
N PHE A 80 23.37 -3.56 -8.30
CA PHE A 80 22.05 -4.12 -7.95
C PHE A 80 21.84 -4.28 -6.43
N ASN A 81 22.86 -4.70 -5.69
CA ASN A 81 22.81 -4.80 -4.23
C ASN A 81 22.59 -3.44 -3.54
N GLY A 82 23.07 -2.35 -4.09
CA GLY A 82 22.80 -1.01 -3.58
C GLY A 82 21.33 -0.60 -3.78
N ILE A 83 20.75 -0.99 -4.91
CA ILE A 83 19.32 -0.78 -5.21
C ILE A 83 18.45 -1.61 -4.27
N GLU A 84 18.81 -2.88 -4.09
CA GLU A 84 18.14 -3.79 -3.16
C GLU A 84 18.19 -3.25 -1.72
N GLN A 85 19.36 -2.80 -1.27
CA GLN A 85 19.51 -2.23 0.07
C GLN A 85 18.67 -0.98 0.25
N ALA A 86 18.65 -0.06 -0.70
CA ALA A 86 17.80 1.12 -0.65
C ALA A 86 16.30 0.76 -0.56
N PHE A 87 15.89 -0.30 -1.26
CA PHE A 87 14.53 -0.83 -1.15
C PHE A 87 14.24 -1.40 0.24
N LEU A 88 15.13 -2.22 0.78
CA LEU A 88 14.98 -2.80 2.12
C LEU A 88 14.95 -1.72 3.21
N ASP A 89 15.75 -0.66 3.06
CA ASP A 89 15.78 0.48 3.98
C ASP A 89 14.47 1.29 3.92
N ALA A 90 14.00 1.60 2.72
CA ALA A 90 12.74 2.30 2.52
C ALA A 90 11.56 1.51 3.10
N ASN A 91 11.60 0.21 2.98
CA ASN A 91 10.60 -0.71 3.52
C ASN A 91 10.82 -1.04 5.02
N LYS A 92 11.86 -0.53 5.66
CA LYS A 92 12.19 -0.78 7.07
C LYS A 92 12.33 -2.28 7.42
N ILE A 93 12.80 -3.08 6.46
CA ILE A 93 13.04 -4.53 6.60
C ILE A 93 14.51 -4.90 6.37
N ASN A 94 15.40 -3.98 6.60
CA ASN A 94 16.84 -4.01 6.29
C ASN A 94 17.68 -4.84 7.26
N ARG A 95 17.10 -5.44 8.29
CA ARG A 95 17.81 -6.26 9.29
C ARG A 95 16.92 -7.33 9.87
N ILE A 96 17.54 -8.34 10.46
CA ILE A 96 16.84 -9.41 11.17
C ILE A 96 15.98 -8.81 12.28
N GLY A 97 14.70 -9.23 12.35
CA GLY A 97 13.74 -8.75 13.34
C GLY A 97 13.04 -7.44 13.00
N ALA A 98 13.51 -6.70 11.98
CA ALA A 98 12.95 -5.40 11.59
C ALA A 98 11.45 -5.48 11.22
N LEU A 99 11.02 -6.55 10.57
CA LEU A 99 9.60 -6.75 10.23
C LEU A 99 8.72 -6.84 11.48
N GLY A 100 9.16 -7.58 12.50
CA GLY A 100 8.43 -7.70 13.77
C GLY A 100 8.34 -6.37 14.51
N GLU A 101 9.43 -5.62 14.54
CA GLU A 101 9.47 -4.28 15.13
C GLU A 101 8.58 -3.29 14.36
N HIS A 102 8.66 -3.30 13.03
CA HIS A 102 7.79 -2.46 12.19
C HIS A 102 6.31 -2.76 12.43
N ARG A 103 5.93 -4.04 12.46
CA ARG A 103 4.57 -4.48 12.79
C ARG A 103 4.12 -3.95 14.16
N LYS A 104 4.96 -4.06 15.19
CA LYS A 104 4.67 -3.54 16.53
C LYS A 104 4.43 -2.04 16.49
N ASN A 105 5.31 -1.28 15.83
CA ASN A 105 5.20 0.17 15.70
C ASN A 105 3.91 0.58 14.99
N LEU A 106 3.49 -0.15 13.95
CA LEU A 106 2.23 0.11 13.24
C LEU A 106 1.01 -0.15 14.12
N ILE A 107 1.01 -1.22 14.92
CA ILE A 107 -0.06 -1.53 15.87
C ILE A 107 -0.20 -0.42 16.90
N GLU A 108 0.91 0.00 17.51
CA GLU A 108 0.93 1.07 18.52
C GLU A 108 0.46 2.41 17.93
N ARG A 109 0.92 2.74 16.72
CA ARG A 109 0.51 3.96 16.02
C ARG A 109 -0.99 3.95 15.68
N THR A 110 -1.50 2.84 15.18
CA THR A 110 -2.93 2.66 14.88
C THR A 110 -3.78 2.83 16.13
N LYS A 111 -3.38 2.22 17.24
CA LYS A 111 -4.06 2.37 18.52
C LYS A 111 -4.12 3.84 18.94
N LYS A 112 -2.99 4.53 18.93
CA LYS A 112 -2.91 5.95 19.29
C LYS A 112 -3.76 6.85 18.39
N LEU A 113 -3.78 6.60 17.08
CA LEU A 113 -4.60 7.36 16.14
C LEU A 113 -6.10 7.16 16.39
N ASN A 114 -6.54 5.93 16.70
CA ASN A 114 -7.93 5.68 17.05
C ASN A 114 -8.31 6.35 18.38
N GLU A 115 -7.46 6.33 19.40
CA GLU A 115 -7.67 7.05 20.66
C GLU A 115 -7.82 8.56 20.42
N LEU A 116 -6.98 9.15 19.56
CA LEU A 116 -7.11 10.57 19.18
C LEU A 116 -8.41 10.84 18.41
N ALA A 117 -8.83 9.93 17.52
CA ALA A 117 -10.08 10.05 16.80
C ALA A 117 -11.30 10.02 17.74
N GLU A 118 -11.27 9.18 18.78
CA GLU A 118 -12.28 9.13 19.84
C GLU A 118 -12.33 10.44 20.64
N GLN A 119 -11.19 11.10 20.84
CA GLN A 119 -11.08 12.41 21.48
C GLN A 119 -11.51 13.59 20.57
N GLY A 120 -11.93 13.31 19.35
CA GLY A 120 -12.43 14.34 18.43
C GLY A 120 -11.43 14.83 17.40
N PHE A 121 -10.25 14.22 17.28
CA PHE A 121 -9.31 14.51 16.21
C PHE A 121 -9.95 14.23 14.84
N ARG A 122 -9.86 15.22 13.90
CA ARG A 122 -10.59 15.16 12.62
C ARG A 122 -9.78 15.66 11.42
N SER A 123 -8.49 15.87 11.58
CA SER A 123 -7.64 16.27 10.46
C SER A 123 -6.18 15.93 10.66
N PHE A 124 -5.48 15.68 9.54
CA PHE A 124 -4.04 15.68 9.48
C PHE A 124 -3.55 16.94 8.78
N HIS A 125 -2.53 17.56 9.32
CA HIS A 125 -1.75 18.59 8.65
C HIS A 125 -0.42 17.99 8.19
N TYR A 126 -0.14 18.12 6.90
CA TYR A 126 1.10 17.67 6.29
C TYR A 126 1.92 18.88 5.87
N GLU A 127 3.12 18.95 6.38
CA GLU A 127 4.06 20.03 6.09
C GLU A 127 5.43 19.43 5.77
N SER A 128 6.06 19.87 4.66
CA SER A 128 7.42 19.46 4.33
C SER A 128 8.44 20.28 5.11
N ILE A 129 9.44 19.58 5.61
CA ILE A 129 10.52 20.16 6.43
C ILE A 129 11.83 20.06 5.67
N ASP A 130 12.53 21.16 5.55
CA ASP A 130 13.90 21.17 5.06
C ASP A 130 14.81 20.37 6.00
N SER A 131 15.46 19.34 5.47
CA SER A 131 16.27 18.42 6.27
C SER A 131 17.51 19.03 6.91
N LYS A 132 17.98 20.18 6.42
CA LYS A 132 19.17 20.89 6.93
C LYS A 132 18.82 21.86 8.04
N THR A 133 17.67 22.52 7.92
CA THR A 133 17.28 23.58 8.84
C THR A 133 16.22 23.14 9.86
N GLY A 134 15.56 22.02 9.63
CA GLY A 134 14.44 21.53 10.45
C GLY A 134 13.20 22.43 10.40
N LYS A 135 13.11 23.36 9.45
CA LYS A 135 12.00 24.31 9.30
C LYS A 135 11.14 23.97 8.09
N PRO A 136 9.86 24.38 8.07
CA PRO A 136 9.01 24.29 6.90
C PRO A 136 9.68 24.88 5.66
N ASP A 137 9.66 24.14 4.54
CA ASP A 137 10.25 24.59 3.28
C ASP A 137 9.22 25.11 2.27
N GLY A 138 7.94 25.06 2.64
CA GLY A 138 6.81 25.56 1.84
C GLY A 138 6.47 24.74 0.60
N LYS A 139 7.10 23.57 0.38
CA LYS A 139 6.82 22.72 -0.78
C LYS A 139 5.56 21.89 -0.57
N THR A 140 5.30 21.46 0.65
CA THR A 140 4.10 20.74 1.04
C THR A 140 3.49 21.44 2.24
N ASP A 141 2.24 21.84 2.12
CA ASP A 141 1.44 22.40 3.21
C ASP A 141 -0.05 22.15 2.88
N PHE A 142 -0.63 21.11 3.46
CA PHE A 142 -2.04 20.82 3.23
C PHE A 142 -2.67 20.06 4.41
N ASN A 143 -4.00 20.14 4.49
CA ASN A 143 -4.79 19.46 5.49
C ASN A 143 -5.70 18.41 4.87
N ILE A 144 -5.72 17.21 5.46
CA ILE A 144 -6.68 16.15 5.14
C ILE A 144 -7.71 16.09 6.27
N LYS A 145 -8.97 16.38 5.94
CA LYS A 145 -10.08 16.21 6.90
C LYS A 145 -10.54 14.76 6.91
N LEU A 146 -10.82 14.26 8.10
CA LEU A 146 -11.32 12.91 8.33
C LEU A 146 -12.83 12.92 8.54
N SER A 147 -13.52 11.90 8.04
CA SER A 147 -14.91 11.66 8.39
C SER A 147 -15.05 11.44 9.90
N PRO A 148 -16.16 11.90 10.53
CA PRO A 148 -16.43 11.59 11.95
C PRO A 148 -16.48 10.10 12.27
N LYS A 149 -16.72 9.26 11.25
CA LYS A 149 -16.79 7.80 11.37
C LYS A 149 -15.48 7.10 10.98
N SER A 150 -14.40 7.84 10.66
CA SER A 150 -13.12 7.25 10.29
C SER A 150 -12.54 6.42 11.42
N LYS A 151 -12.04 5.24 11.03
CA LYS A 151 -11.26 4.36 11.89
C LYS A 151 -9.93 4.06 11.19
N PHE A 152 -8.86 4.01 11.95
CA PHE A 152 -7.55 3.64 11.44
C PHE A 152 -7.41 2.12 11.51
N ALA A 153 -7.14 1.49 10.37
CA ALA A 153 -6.83 0.08 10.29
C ALA A 153 -5.35 -0.15 10.63
N GLY A 154 -5.07 -1.21 11.36
CA GLY A 154 -3.70 -1.63 11.66
C GLY A 154 -3.13 -2.55 10.59
N PRO A 155 -1.92 -3.09 10.84
CA PRO A 155 -1.27 -4.02 9.92
C PRO A 155 -1.88 -5.44 9.95
N LEU A 156 -2.95 -5.62 10.72
CA LEU A 156 -3.66 -6.87 10.87
C LEU A 156 -5.05 -6.73 10.27
N LEU A 157 -5.39 -7.61 9.35
CA LEU A 157 -6.74 -7.80 8.86
C LEU A 157 -7.32 -9.07 9.44
N GLU A 158 -8.56 -9.00 9.91
CA GLU A 158 -9.35 -10.15 10.34
C GLU A 158 -10.26 -10.56 9.18
N TYR A 159 -10.18 -11.82 8.80
CA TYR A 159 -11.04 -12.40 7.77
C TYR A 159 -12.20 -13.14 8.42
N GLU A 160 -13.42 -12.85 8.01
CA GLU A 160 -14.64 -13.42 8.60
C GLU A 160 -14.63 -14.95 8.58
N LYS A 161 -14.09 -15.56 7.52
CA LYS A 161 -14.15 -17.00 7.32
C LYS A 161 -13.12 -17.78 8.15
N ASN A 162 -11.90 -17.28 8.28
CA ASN A 162 -10.80 -18.05 8.86
C ASN A 162 -10.13 -17.38 10.07
N GLN A 163 -10.57 -16.20 10.48
CA GLN A 163 -10.01 -15.39 11.56
C GLN A 163 -8.47 -15.20 11.47
N HIS A 164 -7.90 -15.36 10.29
CA HIS A 164 -6.49 -15.11 10.08
C HIS A 164 -6.25 -13.61 9.95
N SER A 165 -5.30 -13.11 10.70
CA SER A 165 -4.83 -11.76 10.53
C SER A 165 -3.54 -11.76 9.71
N THR A 166 -3.46 -10.89 8.72
CA THR A 166 -2.29 -10.75 7.85
C THR A 166 -2.00 -9.29 7.57
N ILE A 167 -0.80 -9.01 7.08
CA ILE A 167 -0.43 -7.71 6.56
C ILE A 167 -0.69 -7.77 5.05
N PRO A 168 -1.66 -6.99 4.51
CA PRO A 168 -2.03 -7.08 3.11
C PRO A 168 -0.97 -6.52 2.15
N ASN A 169 -0.12 -5.62 2.66
CA ASN A 169 0.99 -5.04 1.92
C ASN A 169 2.24 -4.98 2.81
N ILE A 170 3.40 -5.20 2.25
CA ILE A 170 4.68 -4.99 2.92
C ILE A 170 5.40 -3.82 2.26
N PRO A 171 5.82 -2.87 3.07
CA PRO A 171 5.24 -2.23 4.23
C PRO A 171 4.63 -0.91 3.79
N THR A 172 3.38 -0.69 4.01
CA THR A 172 2.72 0.55 3.66
C THR A 172 2.23 1.28 4.90
N GLU A 173 2.50 2.57 4.96
CA GLU A 173 1.85 3.52 5.84
C GLU A 173 1.09 4.49 4.94
N GLU A 174 -0.21 4.31 4.83
CA GLU A 174 -1.04 5.13 3.95
C GLU A 174 -2.07 5.91 4.78
N SER A 175 -2.19 7.18 4.48
CA SER A 175 -3.28 8.01 4.99
C SER A 175 -4.00 8.64 3.82
N PHE A 176 -5.26 8.31 3.67
CA PHE A 176 -6.11 8.88 2.63
C PHE A 176 -7.50 9.17 3.17
N SER A 177 -8.17 10.16 2.56
CA SER A 177 -9.59 10.39 2.78
C SER A 177 -10.32 10.33 1.45
N ALA A 178 -11.52 9.76 1.45
CA ALA A 178 -12.41 9.90 0.31
C ALA A 178 -12.90 11.35 0.21
N PRO A 179 -13.14 11.88 -1.00
CA PRO A 179 -13.82 13.15 -1.17
C PRO A 179 -15.13 13.09 -0.41
N MET A 180 -15.37 14.07 0.44
CA MET A 180 -16.68 14.21 1.08
C MET A 180 -17.64 14.76 0.03
N ALA A 181 -18.68 14.00 -0.28
CA ALA A 181 -19.79 14.47 -1.11
C ALA A 181 -20.60 15.55 -0.41
#